data_cb2c2369bd9d58238e2e69a5a4c4c726
#
_entry.id   cb2c2369bd9d58238e2e69a5a4c4c726
#
_cell.length_a   1.000
_cell.length_b   1.000
_cell.length_c   1.000
_cell.angle_alpha   90.00
_cell.angle_beta   90.00
_cell.angle_gamma   90.00
#
_symmetry.space_group_name_H-M   'P 1'
#
loop_
_entity.id
_entity.type
_entity.pdbx_description
1 polymer ?
#
loop_
_entity_poly.entity_id
_entity_poly.type
_entity_poly.pdbx_seq_one_letter_code
_entity_poly.pdbx_strand_id
1 'polypeptide(L)'
;IELGADRVYTVADPLLADAQPDAQLSAFEQVCLQTSPSVVLIGRTPLGRDLGPRLAFRLGVAVAQDCVEIGVDSGSGRVVAIRPVYGGSAVARVTFPGDGVQVVIARPKTFEALEADSSRSGDAEELSVSIDPSVIKTKLVETVTQEAEGVRLEDADIVVSGGRGMGGPDPFESLSGLANVLSGAMGASRAACDAGWLDHSHQVGLTGKTITPNLYITVAISGASQHMAGCSGAKFIVAINRDKDANIFKSASYGVVGDWNNVLPAFIESIRELVES
;
A
#
# COMPACT_ATOMS: atom_id res chain seq x y z
N ILE A 1 16.05 8.89 14.06
CA ILE A 1 16.53 8.54 15.40
C ILE A 1 15.34 8.43 16.37
N GLU A 2 14.53 9.46 16.53
CA GLU A 2 13.38 9.47 17.47
C GLU A 2 12.39 8.30 17.29
N LEU A 3 12.23 7.79 16.08
CA LEU A 3 11.36 6.65 15.76
C LEU A 3 12.06 5.28 15.82
N GLY A 4 13.21 5.19 16.52
CA GLY A 4 13.85 3.90 16.81
C GLY A 4 15.14 3.61 16.05
N ALA A 5 15.57 4.46 15.10
CA ALA A 5 16.86 4.28 14.44
C ALA A 5 18.02 4.63 15.39
N ASP A 6 19.08 3.82 15.40
CA ASP A 6 20.32 4.08 16.15
C ASP A 6 21.33 4.82 15.30
N ARG A 7 21.30 4.63 13.98
CA ARG A 7 22.19 5.30 13.03
C ARG A 7 21.46 5.64 11.73
N VAL A 8 21.80 6.77 11.14
CA VAL A 8 21.30 7.22 9.84
C VAL A 8 22.48 7.33 8.88
N TYR A 9 22.39 6.65 7.74
CA TYR A 9 23.34 6.82 6.65
C TYR A 9 22.73 7.74 5.59
N THR A 10 23.50 8.71 5.15
CA THR A 10 23.12 9.61 4.07
C THR A 10 24.03 9.40 2.86
N VAL A 11 23.47 9.53 1.68
CA VAL A 11 24.20 9.47 0.40
C VAL A 11 23.82 10.69 -0.42
N ALA A 12 24.79 11.45 -0.86
CA ALA A 12 24.61 12.61 -1.72
C ALA A 12 25.36 12.40 -3.05
N ASP A 13 24.60 12.32 -4.15
CA ASP A 13 25.15 12.27 -5.51
C ASP A 13 24.19 12.99 -6.46
N PRO A 14 24.67 13.87 -7.36
CA PRO A 14 23.81 14.59 -8.30
C PRO A 14 22.92 13.67 -9.16
N LEU A 15 23.36 12.45 -9.48
CA LEU A 15 22.59 11.47 -10.27
C LEU A 15 21.40 10.88 -9.51
N LEU A 16 21.27 11.14 -8.21
CA LEU A 16 20.11 10.73 -7.41
C LEU A 16 18.97 11.76 -7.41
N ALA A 17 19.21 12.99 -7.91
CA ALA A 17 18.27 14.10 -7.85
C ALA A 17 16.92 13.79 -8.54
N ASP A 18 16.96 13.09 -9.68
CA ASP A 18 15.77 12.74 -10.45
C ASP A 18 15.09 11.43 -9.97
N ALA A 19 15.53 10.87 -8.84
CA ALA A 19 15.02 9.62 -8.27
C ALA A 19 14.98 8.44 -9.27
N GLN A 20 15.93 8.39 -10.22
CA GLN A 20 16.00 7.33 -11.23
C GLN A 20 16.28 5.97 -10.58
N PRO A 21 15.47 4.93 -10.86
CA PRO A 21 15.61 3.63 -10.20
C PRO A 21 17.00 2.98 -10.39
N ASP A 22 17.63 3.18 -11.55
CA ASP A 22 18.95 2.59 -11.84
C ASP A 22 20.06 3.26 -11.01
N ALA A 23 20.01 4.58 -10.84
CA ALA A 23 20.94 5.33 -9.99
C ALA A 23 20.77 4.92 -8.52
N GLN A 24 19.52 4.88 -8.06
CA GLN A 24 19.21 4.48 -6.69
C GLN A 24 19.61 3.03 -6.40
N LEU A 25 19.39 2.11 -7.35
CA LEU A 25 19.84 0.71 -7.23
C LEU A 25 21.38 0.63 -7.04
N SER A 26 22.13 1.39 -7.84
CA SER A 26 23.59 1.44 -7.74
C SER A 26 24.05 1.96 -6.39
N ALA A 27 23.41 3.01 -5.88
CA ALA A 27 23.71 3.56 -4.56
C ALA A 27 23.39 2.56 -3.45
N PHE A 28 22.19 1.97 -3.45
CA PHE A 28 21.77 0.99 -2.44
C PHE A 28 22.67 -0.26 -2.41
N GLU A 29 23.09 -0.77 -3.57
CA GLU A 29 24.02 -1.87 -3.64
C GLU A 29 25.34 -1.54 -2.93
N GLN A 30 25.91 -0.37 -3.21
CA GLN A 30 27.16 0.09 -2.59
C GLN A 30 27.00 0.30 -1.08
N VAL A 31 25.88 0.89 -0.64
CA VAL A 31 25.57 1.02 0.79
C VAL A 31 25.50 -0.34 1.48
N CYS A 32 24.81 -1.33 0.87
CA CYS A 32 24.77 -2.68 1.42
C CYS A 32 26.15 -3.34 1.50
N LEU A 33 27.01 -3.14 0.50
CA LEU A 33 28.35 -3.69 0.51
C LEU A 33 29.26 -3.02 1.57
N GLN A 34 29.08 -1.71 1.83
CA GLN A 34 29.85 -1.00 2.84
C GLN A 34 29.39 -1.30 4.26
N THR A 35 28.07 -1.43 4.47
CA THR A 35 27.49 -1.60 5.82
C THR A 35 27.27 -3.06 6.21
N SER A 36 27.30 -4.00 5.23
CA SER A 36 27.09 -5.43 5.44
C SER A 36 25.90 -5.76 6.33
N PRO A 37 24.68 -5.27 6.01
CA PRO A 37 23.51 -5.49 6.85
C PRO A 37 23.10 -6.97 6.88
N SER A 38 22.59 -7.47 7.99
CA SER A 38 21.98 -8.81 8.08
C SER A 38 20.61 -8.85 7.42
N VAL A 39 19.88 -7.72 7.47
CA VAL A 39 18.52 -7.58 6.90
C VAL A 39 18.42 -6.21 6.20
N VAL A 40 17.85 -6.22 5.00
CA VAL A 40 17.45 -5.00 4.28
C VAL A 40 15.93 -4.97 4.25
N LEU A 41 15.33 -4.00 4.95
CA LEU A 41 13.89 -3.81 5.00
C LEU A 41 13.50 -2.62 4.13
N ILE A 42 12.60 -2.83 3.18
CA ILE A 42 12.16 -1.82 2.22
C ILE A 42 10.64 -1.71 2.28
N GLY A 43 10.10 -0.49 2.35
CA GLY A 43 8.66 -0.27 2.18
C GLY A 43 8.22 -0.52 0.73
N ARG A 44 7.07 -1.20 0.53
CA ARG A 44 6.51 -1.49 -0.80
C ARG A 44 5.85 -0.25 -1.43
N THR A 45 6.61 0.85 -1.51
CA THR A 45 6.27 2.00 -2.35
C THR A 45 6.44 1.64 -3.83
N PRO A 46 5.99 2.44 -4.81
CA PRO A 46 6.30 2.21 -6.23
C PRO A 46 7.80 1.98 -6.48
N LEU A 47 8.65 2.79 -5.87
CA LEU A 47 10.10 2.62 -5.93
C LEU A 47 10.58 1.34 -5.24
N GLY A 48 10.17 1.10 -4.00
CA GLY A 48 10.63 -0.07 -3.23
C GLY A 48 10.22 -1.39 -3.86
N ARG A 49 9.06 -1.43 -4.54
CA ARG A 49 8.60 -2.59 -5.29
C ARG A 49 9.49 -2.91 -6.49
N ASP A 50 10.04 -1.89 -7.16
CA ASP A 50 10.99 -2.06 -8.26
C ASP A 50 12.41 -2.33 -7.74
N LEU A 51 12.85 -1.53 -6.78
CA LEU A 51 14.22 -1.56 -6.24
C LEU A 51 14.55 -2.87 -5.51
N GLY A 52 13.66 -3.34 -4.64
CA GLY A 52 13.95 -4.45 -3.75
C GLY A 52 14.32 -5.76 -4.45
N PRO A 53 13.55 -6.25 -5.45
CA PRO A 53 13.90 -7.45 -6.20
C PRO A 53 15.19 -7.30 -7.00
N ARG A 54 15.43 -6.13 -7.56
CA ARG A 54 16.64 -5.83 -8.33
C ARG A 54 17.88 -5.79 -7.44
N LEU A 55 17.73 -5.20 -6.23
CA LEU A 55 18.79 -5.21 -5.22
C LEU A 55 19.12 -6.64 -4.77
N ALA A 56 18.11 -7.44 -4.46
CA ALA A 56 18.30 -8.85 -4.08
C ALA A 56 19.03 -9.63 -5.17
N PHE A 57 18.67 -9.43 -6.44
CA PHE A 57 19.37 -10.03 -7.57
C PHE A 57 20.84 -9.61 -7.65
N ARG A 58 21.13 -8.30 -7.46
CA ARG A 58 22.51 -7.78 -7.44
C ARG A 58 23.35 -8.37 -6.31
N LEU A 59 22.74 -8.53 -5.15
CA LEU A 59 23.39 -9.13 -3.97
C LEU A 59 23.43 -10.66 -4.02
N GLY A 60 22.82 -11.31 -5.03
CA GLY A 60 22.79 -12.77 -5.18
C GLY A 60 21.97 -13.47 -4.09
N VAL A 61 20.92 -12.82 -3.57
CA VAL A 61 20.13 -13.32 -2.44
C VAL A 61 18.63 -13.37 -2.77
N ALA A 62 17.86 -14.08 -1.92
CA ALA A 62 16.41 -14.13 -2.04
C ALA A 62 15.73 -12.85 -1.50
N VAL A 63 14.49 -12.60 -1.96
CA VAL A 63 13.65 -11.50 -1.49
C VAL A 63 12.27 -12.01 -1.09
N ALA A 64 11.77 -11.58 0.09
CA ALA A 64 10.38 -11.74 0.48
C ALA A 64 9.61 -10.45 0.17
N GLN A 65 8.57 -10.56 -0.67
CA GLN A 65 7.80 -9.40 -1.12
C GLN A 65 6.42 -9.35 -0.51
N ASP A 66 5.90 -8.12 -0.29
CA ASP A 66 4.54 -7.86 0.16
C ASP A 66 4.23 -8.50 1.51
N CYS A 67 5.20 -8.41 2.44
CA CYS A 67 5.13 -8.99 3.76
C CYS A 67 4.21 -8.18 4.66
N VAL A 68 3.31 -8.90 5.36
CA VAL A 68 2.34 -8.32 6.30
C VAL A 68 2.70 -8.60 7.75
N GLU A 69 3.55 -9.60 7.99
CA GLU A 69 4.17 -9.87 9.29
C GLU A 69 5.65 -10.18 9.07
N ILE A 70 6.49 -9.65 9.94
CA ILE A 70 7.94 -9.85 9.91
C ILE A 70 8.40 -10.09 11.34
N GLY A 71 9.07 -11.20 11.56
CA GLY A 71 9.65 -11.56 12.85
C GLY A 71 11.01 -12.21 12.66
N VAL A 72 11.65 -12.52 13.78
CA VAL A 72 12.94 -13.21 13.81
C VAL A 72 12.74 -14.57 14.51
N ASP A 73 13.17 -15.62 13.86
CA ASP A 73 13.20 -16.96 14.44
C ASP A 73 14.28 -17.02 15.52
N SER A 74 13.88 -17.36 16.75
CA SER A 74 14.77 -17.34 17.91
C SER A 74 15.89 -18.39 17.85
N GLY A 75 15.69 -19.46 17.09
CA GLY A 75 16.70 -20.54 16.98
C GLY A 75 17.77 -20.22 15.95
N SER A 76 17.40 -19.64 14.82
CA SER A 76 18.33 -19.34 13.71
C SER A 76 18.76 -17.86 13.66
N GLY A 77 18.09 -16.96 14.35
CA GLY A 77 18.30 -15.52 14.22
C GLY A 77 17.89 -14.95 12.85
N ARG A 78 17.21 -15.75 12.01
CA ARG A 78 16.82 -15.37 10.65
C ARG A 78 15.41 -14.80 10.60
N VAL A 79 15.15 -13.98 9.60
CA VAL A 79 13.81 -13.43 9.38
C VAL A 79 12.82 -14.50 8.96
N VAL A 80 11.64 -14.44 9.54
CA VAL A 80 10.44 -15.16 9.11
C VAL A 80 9.40 -14.11 8.72
N ALA A 81 8.96 -14.16 7.48
CA ALA A 81 7.97 -13.23 6.97
C ALA A 81 6.69 -13.96 6.53
N ILE A 82 5.55 -13.35 6.78
CA ILE A 82 4.23 -13.81 6.30
C ILE A 82 3.79 -12.89 5.17
N ARG A 83 3.35 -13.48 4.07
CA ARG A 83 2.81 -12.73 2.93
C ARG A 83 1.56 -13.38 2.36
N PRO A 84 0.56 -12.58 1.93
CA PRO A 84 -0.58 -13.13 1.20
C PRO A 84 -0.17 -13.60 -0.20
N VAL A 85 -0.78 -14.69 -0.62
CA VAL A 85 -0.61 -15.26 -1.96
C VAL A 85 -1.97 -15.61 -2.56
N TYR A 86 -2.02 -15.84 -3.86
CA TYR A 86 -3.28 -16.12 -4.58
C TYR A 86 -4.39 -15.07 -4.32
N GLY A 87 -4.01 -13.78 -4.40
CA GLY A 87 -4.95 -12.69 -4.16
C GLY A 87 -5.47 -12.58 -2.72
N GLY A 88 -4.72 -13.11 -1.74
CA GLY A 88 -5.11 -13.10 -0.33
C GLY A 88 -5.86 -14.35 0.13
N SER A 89 -6.13 -15.31 -0.78
CA SER A 89 -6.84 -16.55 -0.43
C SER A 89 -6.00 -17.52 0.42
N ALA A 90 -4.69 -17.33 0.47
CA ALA A 90 -3.76 -18.06 1.31
C ALA A 90 -2.64 -17.16 1.78
N VAL A 91 -1.90 -17.60 2.79
CA VAL A 91 -0.68 -16.95 3.26
C VAL A 91 0.51 -17.89 3.12
N ALA A 92 1.65 -17.34 2.72
CA ALA A 92 2.91 -18.06 2.67
C ALA A 92 3.81 -17.58 3.82
N ARG A 93 4.41 -18.53 4.54
CA ARG A 93 5.50 -18.28 5.45
C ARG A 93 6.81 -18.39 4.68
N VAL A 94 7.58 -17.33 4.65
CA VAL A 94 8.85 -17.22 3.94
C VAL A 94 10.00 -17.19 4.93
N THR A 95 11.03 -18.00 4.69
CA THR A 95 12.29 -18.02 5.43
C THR A 95 13.45 -17.90 4.47
N PHE A 96 14.61 -17.52 4.98
CA PHE A 96 15.80 -17.30 4.16
C PHE A 96 16.85 -18.36 4.50
N PRO A 97 17.23 -19.24 3.56
CA PRO A 97 18.30 -20.19 3.77
C PRO A 97 19.68 -19.51 3.71
N GLY A 98 20.69 -20.13 4.36
CA GLY A 98 22.08 -19.66 4.36
C GLY A 98 22.32 -18.41 5.22
N ASP A 99 23.52 -17.86 5.15
CA ASP A 99 24.00 -16.77 6.03
C ASP A 99 24.02 -15.38 5.36
N GLY A 100 23.59 -15.28 4.10
CA GLY A 100 23.54 -14.02 3.35
C GLY A 100 22.54 -13.02 3.89
N VAL A 101 22.62 -11.77 3.39
CA VAL A 101 21.68 -10.70 3.68
C VAL A 101 20.25 -11.12 3.28
N GLN A 102 19.27 -10.70 4.07
CA GLN A 102 17.87 -11.03 3.89
C GLN A 102 17.12 -9.78 3.41
N VAL A 103 16.59 -9.80 2.18
CA VAL A 103 15.85 -8.65 1.63
C VAL A 103 14.36 -8.87 1.82
N VAL A 104 13.70 -7.95 2.53
CA VAL A 104 12.28 -8.02 2.86
C VAL A 104 11.58 -6.74 2.42
N ILE A 105 10.47 -6.89 1.71
CA ILE A 105 9.64 -5.76 1.28
C ILE A 105 8.34 -5.78 2.05
N ALA A 106 8.20 -4.83 2.97
CA ALA A 106 7.05 -4.69 3.86
C ALA A 106 5.89 -3.98 3.14
N ARG A 107 4.66 -4.48 3.35
CA ARG A 107 3.46 -3.80 2.88
C ARG A 107 3.29 -2.49 3.65
N PRO A 108 2.98 -1.36 2.98
CA PRO A 108 2.72 -0.09 3.66
C PRO A 108 1.54 -0.20 4.63
N LYS A 109 1.58 0.60 5.70
CA LYS A 109 0.53 0.70 6.72
C LYS A 109 0.17 -0.62 7.45
N THR A 110 1.01 -1.65 7.35
CA THR A 110 0.79 -2.94 8.04
C THR A 110 1.44 -2.94 9.44
N PHE A 111 2.44 -2.09 9.62
CA PHE A 111 3.17 -1.96 10.87
C PHE A 111 2.88 -0.58 11.47
N GLU A 112 2.59 -0.55 12.76
CA GLU A 112 2.41 0.70 13.48
C GLU A 112 3.77 1.38 13.68
N ALA A 113 3.80 2.70 13.55
CA ALA A 113 4.99 3.48 13.85
C ALA A 113 5.20 3.49 15.37
N LEU A 114 6.46 3.47 15.78
CA LEU A 114 6.80 3.69 17.19
C LEU A 114 6.44 5.13 17.60
N GLU A 115 6.09 5.33 18.86
CA GLU A 115 5.97 6.67 19.41
C GLU A 115 7.33 7.39 19.34
N ALA A 116 7.31 8.66 18.95
CA ALA A 116 8.52 9.45 18.86
C ALA A 116 9.10 9.71 20.26
N ASP A 117 10.35 9.35 20.48
CA ASP A 117 11.10 9.61 21.71
C ASP A 117 12.20 10.63 21.43
N SER A 118 11.95 11.88 21.78
CA SER A 118 12.90 12.98 21.60
C SER A 118 14.17 12.88 22.46
N SER A 119 14.19 11.96 23.44
CA SER A 119 15.39 11.71 24.26
C SER A 119 16.42 10.80 23.56
N ARG A 120 16.02 10.11 22.50
CA ARG A 120 16.93 9.25 21.73
C ARG A 120 17.94 10.07 20.95
N SER A 121 19.18 9.63 21.02
CA SER A 121 20.28 10.11 20.20
C SER A 121 20.84 8.99 19.35
N GLY A 122 21.47 9.32 18.24
CA GLY A 122 22.09 8.35 17.34
C GLY A 122 23.07 9.04 16.40
N ASP A 123 23.84 8.25 15.68
CA ASP A 123 24.85 8.73 14.77
C ASP A 123 24.26 9.05 13.39
N ALA A 124 24.79 10.06 12.72
CA ALA A 124 24.58 10.33 11.32
C ALA A 124 25.92 10.27 10.59
N GLU A 125 25.98 9.47 9.54
CA GLU A 125 27.20 9.24 8.76
C GLU A 125 26.90 9.39 7.27
N GLU A 126 27.74 10.17 6.57
CA GLU A 126 27.66 10.28 5.12
C GLU A 126 28.51 9.20 4.46
N LEU A 127 27.86 8.37 3.63
CA LEU A 127 28.55 7.33 2.86
C LEU A 127 28.85 7.83 1.45
N SER A 128 30.07 7.63 1.02
CA SER A 128 30.48 7.93 -0.35
C SER A 128 30.11 6.77 -1.27
N VAL A 129 29.42 7.07 -2.36
CA VAL A 129 29.13 6.15 -3.45
C VAL A 129 29.66 6.72 -4.76
N SER A 130 29.92 5.86 -5.75
CA SER A 130 30.29 6.28 -7.09
C SER A 130 29.30 5.67 -8.07
N ILE A 131 28.42 6.48 -8.64
CA ILE A 131 27.42 6.03 -9.60
C ILE A 131 27.99 6.24 -11.01
N ASP A 132 28.13 5.13 -11.75
CA ASP A 132 28.50 5.20 -13.17
C ASP A 132 27.25 5.66 -13.97
N PRO A 133 27.32 6.83 -14.67
CA PRO A 133 26.20 7.32 -15.49
C PRO A 133 25.74 6.31 -16.55
N SER A 134 26.61 5.41 -16.99
CA SER A 134 26.28 4.41 -18.01
C SER A 134 25.28 3.35 -17.56
N VAL A 135 25.11 3.15 -16.25
CA VAL A 135 24.12 2.21 -15.70
C VAL A 135 22.69 2.74 -15.78
N ILE A 136 22.54 4.08 -15.90
CA ILE A 136 21.22 4.74 -15.97
C ILE A 136 20.67 4.58 -17.38
N LYS A 137 19.63 3.74 -17.53
CA LYS A 137 19.02 3.42 -18.84
C LYS A 137 17.79 4.24 -19.16
N THR A 138 17.25 4.97 -18.19
CA THR A 138 16.06 5.79 -18.32
C THR A 138 16.35 7.24 -18.03
N LYS A 139 15.56 8.15 -18.62
CA LYS A 139 15.62 9.59 -18.36
C LYS A 139 14.23 10.06 -17.99
N LEU A 140 14.14 10.82 -16.93
CA LEU A 140 12.90 11.55 -16.58
C LEU A 140 12.65 12.58 -17.68
N VAL A 141 11.52 12.47 -18.38
CA VAL A 141 11.14 13.39 -19.47
C VAL A 141 10.27 14.50 -18.90
N GLU A 142 9.27 14.12 -18.10
CA GLU A 142 8.28 15.03 -17.55
C GLU A 142 7.69 14.45 -16.28
N THR A 143 7.36 15.30 -15.33
CA THR A 143 6.55 14.96 -14.14
C THR A 143 5.21 15.67 -14.29
N VAL A 144 4.13 14.89 -14.47
CA VAL A 144 2.78 15.40 -14.48
C VAL A 144 2.17 15.21 -13.12
N THR A 145 1.94 16.29 -12.39
CA THR A 145 1.24 16.26 -11.11
C THR A 145 -0.24 16.49 -11.36
N GLN A 146 -1.06 15.50 -11.09
CA GLN A 146 -2.50 15.71 -11.01
C GLN A 146 -2.81 16.26 -9.63
N GLU A 147 -3.45 17.43 -9.59
CA GLU A 147 -4.03 17.93 -8.34
C GLU A 147 -5.19 17.00 -7.96
N ALA A 148 -5.01 16.20 -6.93
CA ALA A 148 -6.08 15.41 -6.36
C ALA A 148 -6.97 16.36 -5.55
N GLU A 149 -8.23 16.49 -5.93
CA GLU A 149 -9.23 17.13 -5.06
C GLU A 149 -9.48 16.21 -3.86
N GLY A 150 -9.05 16.62 -2.66
CA GLY A 150 -9.29 15.89 -1.42
C GLY A 150 -8.18 14.90 -1.01
N VAL A 151 -8.54 13.99 -0.12
CA VAL A 151 -7.62 12.99 0.45
C VAL A 151 -7.33 11.90 -0.57
N ARG A 152 -6.05 11.56 -0.76
CA ARG A 152 -5.66 10.48 -1.66
C ARG A 152 -6.10 9.12 -1.11
N LEU A 153 -6.51 8.21 -2.00
CA LEU A 153 -6.98 6.87 -1.61
C LEU A 153 -5.99 6.11 -0.72
N GLU A 154 -4.71 6.21 -1.04
CA GLU A 154 -3.66 5.48 -0.32
C GLU A 154 -3.44 6.02 1.10
N ASP A 155 -3.79 7.29 1.34
CA ASP A 155 -3.53 7.97 2.61
C ASP A 155 -4.79 8.09 3.48
N ALA A 156 -5.96 7.81 2.91
CA ALA A 156 -7.24 7.98 3.58
C ALA A 156 -7.46 6.98 4.72
N ASP A 157 -7.94 7.47 5.86
CA ASP A 157 -8.38 6.64 6.98
C ASP A 157 -9.77 6.03 6.75
N ILE A 158 -10.58 6.68 5.92
CA ILE A 158 -11.90 6.19 5.51
C ILE A 158 -11.97 6.22 3.99
N VAL A 159 -12.37 5.10 3.38
CA VAL A 159 -12.58 5.00 1.94
C VAL A 159 -14.00 4.52 1.65
N VAL A 160 -14.68 5.21 0.75
CA VAL A 160 -16.01 4.84 0.25
C VAL A 160 -15.89 4.47 -1.23
N SER A 161 -16.26 3.26 -1.62
CA SER A 161 -16.08 2.81 -3.00
C SER A 161 -17.34 2.23 -3.61
N GLY A 162 -17.53 2.53 -4.90
CA GLY A 162 -18.61 2.01 -5.70
C GLY A 162 -18.17 0.92 -6.69
N GLY A 163 -19.04 -0.06 -6.89
CA GLY A 163 -18.86 -1.11 -7.90
C GLY A 163 -19.65 -0.87 -9.17
N ARG A 164 -19.41 -1.72 -10.19
CA ARG A 164 -20.20 -1.70 -11.43
C ARG A 164 -21.70 -1.92 -11.19
N GLY A 165 -22.08 -2.54 -10.07
CA GLY A 165 -23.47 -2.70 -9.68
C GLY A 165 -24.22 -1.40 -9.35
N MET A 166 -23.52 -0.25 -9.28
CA MET A 166 -24.13 1.09 -9.19
C MET A 166 -24.91 1.47 -10.46
N GLY A 167 -24.59 0.87 -11.61
CA GLY A 167 -25.36 1.02 -12.86
C GLY A 167 -25.00 2.21 -13.73
N GLY A 168 -24.16 3.14 -13.28
CA GLY A 168 -23.75 4.33 -14.03
C GLY A 168 -22.79 5.24 -13.26
N PRO A 169 -22.37 6.36 -13.86
CA PRO A 169 -21.50 7.34 -13.19
C PRO A 169 -22.23 8.21 -12.16
N ASP A 170 -23.49 8.58 -12.41
CA ASP A 170 -24.25 9.52 -11.59
C ASP A 170 -24.32 9.13 -10.09
N PRO A 171 -24.52 7.85 -9.72
CA PRO A 171 -24.56 7.45 -8.33
C PRO A 171 -23.27 7.69 -7.55
N PHE A 172 -22.13 7.85 -8.22
CA PHE A 172 -20.86 8.13 -7.57
C PHE A 172 -20.82 9.52 -6.93
N GLU A 173 -21.67 10.44 -7.34
CA GLU A 173 -21.83 11.73 -6.68
C GLU A 173 -22.29 11.55 -5.22
N SER A 174 -23.22 10.62 -4.97
CA SER A 174 -23.66 10.30 -3.59
C SER A 174 -22.55 9.68 -2.76
N LEU A 175 -21.68 8.85 -3.38
CA LEU A 175 -20.52 8.27 -2.70
C LEU A 175 -19.46 9.33 -2.39
N SER A 176 -19.24 10.27 -3.30
CA SER A 176 -18.35 11.42 -3.08
C SER A 176 -18.89 12.27 -1.91
N GLY A 177 -20.19 12.53 -1.88
CA GLY A 177 -20.84 13.22 -0.76
C GLY A 177 -20.63 12.52 0.57
N LEU A 178 -20.80 11.20 0.63
CA LEU A 178 -20.53 10.40 1.83
C LEU A 178 -19.05 10.43 2.24
N ALA A 179 -18.14 10.30 1.28
CA ALA A 179 -16.70 10.38 1.53
C ALA A 179 -16.33 11.74 2.14
N ASN A 180 -16.88 12.82 1.60
CA ASN A 180 -16.64 14.19 2.12
C ASN A 180 -17.17 14.37 3.56
N VAL A 181 -18.37 13.87 3.88
CA VAL A 181 -18.92 13.90 5.25
C VAL A 181 -18.00 13.19 6.23
N LEU A 182 -17.38 12.09 5.79
CA LEU A 182 -16.48 11.28 6.61
C LEU A 182 -15.01 11.76 6.55
N SER A 183 -14.71 12.88 5.88
CA SER A 183 -13.34 13.33 5.61
C SER A 183 -12.46 12.23 5.00
N GLY A 184 -13.05 11.36 4.19
CA GLY A 184 -12.44 10.22 3.55
C GLY A 184 -12.20 10.42 2.05
N ALA A 185 -11.80 9.34 1.37
CA ALA A 185 -11.58 9.31 -0.06
C ALA A 185 -12.62 8.46 -0.78
N MET A 186 -12.95 8.85 -2.03
CA MET A 186 -13.82 8.06 -2.89
C MET A 186 -12.99 7.16 -3.80
N GLY A 187 -13.36 5.88 -3.86
CA GLY A 187 -12.75 4.89 -4.74
C GLY A 187 -13.77 4.15 -5.62
N ALA A 188 -13.25 3.31 -6.49
CA ALA A 188 -14.08 2.50 -7.39
C ALA A 188 -13.49 1.12 -7.64
N SER A 189 -14.34 0.18 -8.02
CA SER A 189 -13.87 -1.09 -8.57
C SER A 189 -13.28 -0.90 -9.97
N ARG A 190 -12.36 -1.76 -10.40
CA ARG A 190 -11.83 -1.76 -11.75
C ARG A 190 -12.93 -1.72 -12.82
N ALA A 191 -13.97 -2.52 -12.63
CA ALA A 191 -15.06 -2.60 -13.60
C ALA A 191 -15.87 -1.30 -13.76
N ALA A 192 -15.87 -0.42 -12.76
CA ALA A 192 -16.47 0.91 -12.87
C ALA A 192 -15.53 1.88 -13.61
N CYS A 193 -14.21 1.81 -13.36
CA CYS A 193 -13.21 2.59 -14.08
C CYS A 193 -13.11 2.15 -15.55
N ASP A 194 -13.06 0.85 -15.84
CA ASP A 194 -13.04 0.31 -17.21
C ASP A 194 -14.30 0.71 -18.01
N ALA A 195 -15.43 0.95 -17.33
CA ALA A 195 -16.65 1.48 -17.94
C ALA A 195 -16.60 3.01 -18.20
N GLY A 196 -15.53 3.67 -17.83
CA GLY A 196 -15.34 5.12 -18.01
C GLY A 196 -16.13 5.97 -17.02
N TRP A 197 -16.65 5.42 -15.93
CA TRP A 197 -17.41 6.17 -14.93
C TRP A 197 -16.54 7.03 -14.03
N LEU A 198 -15.32 6.57 -13.79
CA LEU A 198 -14.29 7.26 -13.00
C LEU A 198 -12.92 7.03 -13.60
N ASP A 199 -12.00 7.96 -13.36
CA ASP A 199 -10.61 7.81 -13.72
C ASP A 199 -9.95 6.64 -12.94
N HIS A 200 -8.94 6.00 -13.56
CA HIS A 200 -8.21 4.90 -12.94
C HIS A 200 -7.43 5.29 -11.68
N SER A 201 -7.24 6.57 -11.39
CA SER A 201 -6.70 7.05 -10.11
C SER A 201 -7.57 6.69 -8.92
N HIS A 202 -8.88 6.47 -9.13
CA HIS A 202 -9.84 6.00 -8.13
C HIS A 202 -9.91 4.47 -8.00
N GLN A 203 -9.20 3.73 -8.86
CA GLN A 203 -9.30 2.28 -8.88
C GLN A 203 -8.66 1.64 -7.65
N VAL A 204 -9.44 0.87 -6.88
CA VAL A 204 -8.97 0.01 -5.78
C VAL A 204 -8.83 -1.43 -6.28
N GLY A 205 -7.68 -2.05 -6.04
CA GLY A 205 -7.45 -3.45 -6.40
C GLY A 205 -6.00 -3.76 -6.74
N LEU A 206 -5.75 -5.00 -7.16
CA LEU A 206 -4.41 -5.53 -7.48
C LEU A 206 -3.65 -4.69 -8.52
N THR A 207 -4.36 -4.17 -9.53
CA THR A 207 -3.82 -3.35 -10.61
C THR A 207 -4.07 -1.85 -10.43
N GLY A 208 -4.76 -1.46 -9.37
CA GLY A 208 -5.02 -0.09 -8.96
C GLY A 208 -4.29 0.27 -7.67
N LYS A 209 -4.94 1.08 -6.87
CA LYS A 209 -4.42 1.51 -5.57
C LYS A 209 -4.59 0.41 -4.53
N THR A 210 -3.59 0.25 -3.68
CA THR A 210 -3.68 -0.56 -2.46
C THR A 210 -4.01 0.38 -1.31
N ILE A 211 -5.09 0.10 -0.61
CA ILE A 211 -5.60 0.89 0.50
C ILE A 211 -5.60 0.07 1.80
N THR A 212 -5.39 0.75 2.91
CA THR A 212 -5.41 0.15 4.26
C THR A 212 -6.13 1.09 5.24
N PRO A 213 -7.37 1.50 4.94
CA PRO A 213 -8.10 2.43 5.78
C PRO A 213 -8.55 1.76 7.09
N ASN A 214 -8.86 2.57 8.08
CA ASN A 214 -9.55 2.12 9.29
C ASN A 214 -10.97 1.63 8.95
N LEU A 215 -11.65 2.31 8.00
CA LEU A 215 -12.99 1.96 7.55
C LEU A 215 -13.07 1.95 6.01
N TYR A 216 -13.49 0.84 5.46
CA TYR A 216 -13.77 0.69 4.03
C TYR A 216 -15.26 0.42 3.80
N ILE A 217 -15.97 1.37 3.21
CA ILE A 217 -17.39 1.24 2.86
C ILE A 217 -17.49 0.87 1.37
N THR A 218 -18.10 -0.26 1.06
CA THR A 218 -18.26 -0.77 -0.30
C THR A 218 -19.72 -0.84 -0.70
N VAL A 219 -20.05 -0.25 -1.85
CA VAL A 219 -21.42 -0.23 -2.39
C VAL A 219 -21.45 -0.92 -3.75
N ALA A 220 -22.24 -1.96 -3.84
CA ALA A 220 -22.44 -2.75 -5.08
C ALA A 220 -21.12 -3.31 -5.68
N ILE A 221 -20.15 -3.64 -4.82
CA ILE A 221 -18.89 -4.31 -5.17
C ILE A 221 -19.04 -5.80 -4.91
N SER A 222 -18.65 -6.64 -5.87
CA SER A 222 -18.78 -8.11 -5.77
C SER A 222 -17.76 -8.77 -4.85
N GLY A 223 -16.62 -8.13 -4.59
CA GLY A 223 -15.54 -8.72 -3.80
C GLY A 223 -14.71 -9.75 -4.55
N ALA A 224 -14.47 -9.53 -5.86
CA ALA A 224 -13.53 -10.35 -6.61
C ALA A 224 -12.14 -10.32 -5.97
N SER A 225 -11.39 -11.42 -6.07
CA SER A 225 -10.07 -11.58 -5.42
C SER A 225 -9.08 -10.46 -5.80
N GLN A 226 -9.16 -9.97 -7.03
CA GLN A 226 -8.32 -8.86 -7.50
C GLN A 226 -8.65 -7.53 -6.81
N HIS A 227 -9.93 -7.28 -6.50
CA HIS A 227 -10.35 -6.12 -5.74
C HIS A 227 -9.91 -6.26 -4.28
N MET A 228 -10.18 -7.42 -3.68
CA MET A 228 -9.81 -7.71 -2.29
C MET A 228 -8.30 -7.64 -2.06
N ALA A 229 -7.47 -8.01 -3.04
CA ALA A 229 -6.01 -7.87 -2.94
C ALA A 229 -5.56 -6.42 -2.71
N GLY A 230 -6.34 -5.43 -3.16
CA GLY A 230 -6.04 -4.01 -2.97
C GLY A 230 -6.59 -3.41 -1.67
N CYS A 231 -7.51 -4.10 -0.97
CA CYS A 231 -8.16 -3.57 0.24
C CYS A 231 -8.16 -4.54 1.43
N SER A 232 -7.47 -5.68 1.33
CA SER A 232 -7.40 -6.68 2.42
C SER A 232 -6.73 -6.15 3.69
N GLY A 233 -6.06 -5.01 3.64
CA GLY A 233 -5.49 -4.31 4.80
C GLY A 233 -6.45 -3.36 5.51
N ALA A 234 -7.70 -3.23 5.04
CA ALA A 234 -8.71 -2.43 5.73
C ALA A 234 -9.05 -3.05 7.09
N LYS A 235 -9.12 -2.24 8.15
CA LYS A 235 -9.39 -2.71 9.50
C LYS A 235 -10.84 -3.15 9.66
N PHE A 236 -11.78 -2.37 9.12
CA PHE A 236 -13.19 -2.71 9.06
C PHE A 236 -13.72 -2.53 7.64
N ILE A 237 -14.51 -3.49 7.17
CA ILE A 237 -15.19 -3.42 5.88
C ILE A 237 -16.70 -3.44 6.13
N VAL A 238 -17.38 -2.43 5.61
CA VAL A 238 -18.85 -2.37 5.53
C VAL A 238 -19.25 -2.60 4.09
N ALA A 239 -20.12 -3.58 3.84
CA ALA A 239 -20.56 -3.94 2.49
C ALA A 239 -22.07 -3.78 2.32
N ILE A 240 -22.45 -3.05 1.27
CA ILE A 240 -23.84 -2.94 0.81
C ILE A 240 -23.93 -3.61 -0.55
N ASN A 241 -24.68 -4.70 -0.66
CA ASN A 241 -24.87 -5.41 -1.93
C ASN A 241 -26.24 -6.10 -1.97
N ARG A 242 -26.89 -6.08 -3.13
CA ARG A 242 -28.16 -6.78 -3.35
C ARG A 242 -28.02 -8.30 -3.45
N ASP A 243 -26.84 -8.76 -3.89
CA ASP A 243 -26.52 -10.18 -3.98
C ASP A 243 -25.97 -10.66 -2.64
N LYS A 244 -26.79 -11.43 -1.91
CA LYS A 244 -26.43 -12.02 -0.61
C LYS A 244 -25.22 -12.98 -0.69
N ASP A 245 -24.95 -13.55 -1.86
CA ASP A 245 -23.87 -14.50 -2.10
C ASP A 245 -22.58 -13.81 -2.63
N ALA A 246 -22.59 -12.47 -2.72
CA ALA A 246 -21.42 -11.71 -3.14
C ALA A 246 -20.21 -11.98 -2.24
N ASN A 247 -19.06 -12.25 -2.85
CA ASN A 247 -17.83 -12.61 -2.12
C ASN A 247 -17.37 -11.52 -1.14
N ILE A 248 -17.76 -10.25 -1.35
CA ILE A 248 -17.43 -9.14 -0.45
C ILE A 248 -17.86 -9.42 0.99
N PHE A 249 -19.01 -10.10 1.19
CA PHE A 249 -19.52 -10.42 2.51
C PHE A 249 -18.64 -11.39 3.30
N LYS A 250 -17.80 -12.19 2.63
CA LYS A 250 -16.86 -13.09 3.32
C LYS A 250 -15.77 -12.34 4.07
N SER A 251 -15.48 -11.10 3.66
CA SER A 251 -14.45 -10.25 4.26
C SER A 251 -15.04 -9.04 4.99
N ALA A 252 -16.35 -8.81 4.89
CA ALA A 252 -17.01 -7.68 5.53
C ALA A 252 -17.16 -7.91 7.04
N SER A 253 -16.84 -6.88 7.82
CA SER A 253 -17.15 -6.84 9.25
C SER A 253 -18.65 -6.66 9.49
N TYR A 254 -19.29 -5.88 8.60
CA TYR A 254 -20.73 -5.63 8.59
C TYR A 254 -21.25 -5.67 7.16
N GLY A 255 -22.39 -6.33 6.96
CA GLY A 255 -23.00 -6.48 5.65
C GLY A 255 -24.49 -6.12 5.64
N VAL A 256 -24.90 -5.34 4.65
CA VAL A 256 -26.31 -5.04 4.37
C VAL A 256 -26.68 -5.66 3.03
N VAL A 257 -27.58 -6.64 3.08
CA VAL A 257 -28.14 -7.25 1.86
C VAL A 257 -29.33 -6.42 1.42
N GLY A 258 -29.19 -5.66 0.35
CA GLY A 258 -30.25 -4.79 -0.15
C GLY A 258 -29.83 -4.04 -1.42
N ASP A 259 -30.82 -3.46 -2.08
CA ASP A 259 -30.56 -2.56 -3.20
C ASP A 259 -29.99 -1.24 -2.66
N TRP A 260 -28.84 -0.85 -3.18
CA TRP A 260 -28.15 0.36 -2.75
C TRP A 260 -29.00 1.61 -2.95
N ASN A 261 -29.90 1.66 -3.95
CA ASN A 261 -30.82 2.78 -4.16
C ASN A 261 -31.71 3.05 -2.93
N ASN A 262 -32.07 1.99 -2.21
CA ASN A 262 -32.91 2.11 -1.02
C ASN A 262 -32.08 2.28 0.27
N VAL A 263 -30.93 1.61 0.34
CA VAL A 263 -30.10 1.55 1.55
C VAL A 263 -29.21 2.78 1.70
N LEU A 264 -28.56 3.23 0.62
CA LEU A 264 -27.56 4.26 0.67
C LEU A 264 -28.09 5.63 1.15
N PRO A 265 -29.27 6.12 0.72
CA PRO A 265 -29.77 7.40 1.21
C PRO A 265 -29.98 7.42 2.72
N ALA A 266 -30.64 6.41 3.28
CA ALA A 266 -30.85 6.30 4.72
C ALA A 266 -29.55 6.13 5.50
N PHE A 267 -28.58 5.38 4.92
CA PHE A 267 -27.25 5.22 5.51
C PHE A 267 -26.49 6.54 5.57
N ILE A 268 -26.53 7.35 4.50
CA ILE A 268 -25.89 8.67 4.46
C ILE A 268 -26.50 9.60 5.49
N GLU A 269 -27.84 9.61 5.62
CA GLU A 269 -28.55 10.44 6.59
C GLU A 269 -28.13 10.09 8.02
N SER A 270 -28.16 8.81 8.37
CA SER A 270 -27.73 8.34 9.70
C SER A 270 -26.26 8.65 10.01
N ILE A 271 -25.37 8.57 9.02
CA ILE A 271 -23.97 8.94 9.20
C ILE A 271 -23.82 10.44 9.44
N ARG A 272 -24.57 11.30 8.73
CA ARG A 272 -24.53 12.75 8.95
C ARG A 272 -24.94 13.09 10.38
N GLU A 273 -26.03 12.51 10.86
CA GLU A 273 -26.50 12.72 12.22
C GLU A 273 -25.44 12.33 13.27
N LEU A 274 -24.72 11.22 13.02
CA LEU A 274 -23.66 10.76 13.92
C LEU A 274 -22.40 11.63 13.91
N VAL A 275 -22.07 12.25 12.79
CA VAL A 275 -20.88 13.10 12.67
C VAL A 275 -21.15 14.52 13.17
N GLU A 276 -22.41 14.99 13.12
CA GLU A 276 -22.83 16.32 13.58
C GLU A 276 -23.18 16.35 15.09
N SER A 277 -23.32 15.19 15.75
CA SER A 277 -23.62 15.05 17.18
C SER A 277 -22.37 15.08 18.07
#